data_c7ad0f7a90977aee771d3b6b19a5b02f
#
_entry.id   c7ad0f7a90977aee771d3b6b19a5b02f
#
_cell.length_a   1.000
_cell.length_b   1.000
_cell.length_c   1.000
_cell.angle_alpha   90.00
_cell.angle_beta   90.00
_cell.angle_gamma   90.00
#
_symmetry.space_group_name_H-M   'P 1'
#
loop_
_entity.id
_entity.type
_entity.pdbx_description
1 polymer ?
#
loop_
_entity_poly.entity_id
_entity_poly.type
_entity_poly.pdbx_seq_one_letter_code
_entity_poly.pdbx_strand_id
1 'polypeptide(L)'
;MQSSRVARVLATAASRCSTYLRRGQGAAAALPLAGAPPMPAPAASPLTVAAAQAAVSSRLFSTALNIHRDSPDNNLETPFEFSPLTLKKANEIISHYPANYRQSAVIPILEIVQQQNGGWLTVAAMNKVANLLGMPYIRVYEVATFYTMFNRQPVGKYHLLVCGTTPCMLRGARDIEAALLKHLGVERNELTKDGLFSVGEMECMGCCVNAPMITVADYSNGVEGFTYNYYEDLTPESVVAIVEALRRGEKPKAGPQIPNRIRCAPEGGPTTLTGKIKPPPCRDLDAC
;
A
#
# COMPACT_ATOMS: atom_id res chain seq x y z
N MET A 1 5.02 51.38 12.55
CA MET A 1 6.09 50.90 13.45
C MET A 1 6.09 49.35 13.63
N GLN A 2 5.66 48.58 12.64
CA GLN A 2 5.68 47.09 12.71
C GLN A 2 6.71 46.43 11.78
N SER A 3 7.35 47.18 10.88
CA SER A 3 8.31 46.63 9.90
C SER A 3 9.72 46.32 10.47
N SER A 4 10.11 46.88 11.60
CA SER A 4 11.46 46.73 12.17
C SER A 4 11.64 45.48 13.07
N ARG A 5 10.57 44.84 13.51
CA ARG A 5 10.65 43.62 14.36
C ARG A 5 10.85 42.33 13.56
N VAL A 6 10.31 42.26 12.37
CA VAL A 6 10.43 41.07 11.50
C VAL A 6 11.86 40.93 10.94
N ALA A 7 12.51 42.06 10.61
CA ALA A 7 13.89 42.05 10.11
C ALA A 7 14.91 41.59 11.17
N ARG A 8 14.66 41.84 12.45
CA ARG A 8 15.57 41.40 13.54
C ARG A 8 15.44 39.91 13.86
N VAL A 9 14.28 39.31 13.69
CA VAL A 9 14.06 37.85 13.92
C VAL A 9 14.73 37.03 12.82
N LEU A 10 14.71 37.47 11.58
CA LEU A 10 15.35 36.77 10.46
C LEU A 10 16.88 36.85 10.50
N ALA A 11 17.45 37.95 10.98
CA ALA A 11 18.90 38.10 11.13
C ALA A 11 19.48 37.18 12.24
N THR A 12 18.71 36.90 13.30
CA THR A 12 19.16 36.06 14.43
C THR A 12 19.07 34.55 14.05
N ALA A 13 18.19 34.17 13.15
CA ALA A 13 18.09 32.79 12.67
C ALA A 13 19.22 32.41 11.71
N ALA A 14 19.64 33.33 10.85
CA ALA A 14 20.77 33.12 9.91
C ALA A 14 22.12 32.98 10.61
N SER A 15 22.35 33.69 11.74
CA SER A 15 23.59 33.62 12.53
C SER A 15 23.75 32.30 13.30
N ARG A 16 22.65 31.63 13.67
CA ARG A 16 22.70 30.34 14.38
C ARG A 16 22.90 29.12 13.45
N CYS A 17 22.59 29.24 12.18
CA CYS A 17 22.79 28.14 11.19
C CYS A 17 24.26 28.03 10.76
N SER A 18 25.02 29.14 10.76
CA SER A 18 26.45 29.17 10.37
C SER A 18 27.40 28.56 11.42
N THR A 19 27.01 28.48 12.68
CA THR A 19 27.83 27.90 13.76
C THR A 19 27.71 26.39 13.89
N TYR A 20 26.66 25.76 13.33
CA TYR A 20 26.49 24.29 13.35
C TYR A 20 27.30 23.57 12.24
N LEU A 21 27.66 24.27 11.18
CA LEU A 21 28.40 23.68 10.05
C LEU A 21 29.94 23.72 10.19
N ARG A 22 30.48 24.33 11.26
CA ARG A 22 31.96 24.42 11.49
C ARG A 22 32.50 23.46 12.55
N ARG A 23 31.72 22.57 13.14
CA ARG A 23 32.19 21.64 14.19
C ARG A 23 32.33 20.17 13.76
N GLY A 24 32.43 19.88 12.45
CA GLY A 24 32.52 18.53 11.91
C GLY A 24 33.81 18.22 11.16
N GLN A 25 34.90 18.97 11.31
CA GLN A 25 36.22 18.63 10.73
C GLN A 25 37.25 18.44 11.82
N GLY A 26 37.12 17.40 12.61
CA GLY A 26 38.19 16.84 13.42
C GLY A 26 38.93 15.79 12.57
N ALA A 27 40.14 16.14 12.11
CA ALA A 27 41.01 15.20 11.43
C ALA A 27 41.41 14.08 12.41
N ALA A 28 40.89 12.88 12.20
CA ALA A 28 41.42 11.65 12.78
C ALA A 28 42.63 11.23 11.95
N ALA A 29 43.84 11.35 12.53
CA ALA A 29 45.05 10.83 11.95
C ALA A 29 44.95 9.30 11.85
N ALA A 30 44.93 8.79 10.65
CA ALA A 30 45.01 7.36 10.37
C ALA A 30 46.47 6.90 10.54
N LEU A 31 46.73 5.98 11.47
CA LEU A 31 47.97 5.22 11.54
C LEU A 31 48.08 4.26 10.35
N PRO A 32 49.25 4.14 9.70
CA PRO A 32 49.43 3.21 8.60
C PRO A 32 49.49 1.77 9.12
N LEU A 33 48.55 0.95 8.77
CA LEU A 33 48.63 -0.52 8.88
C LEU A 33 49.50 -1.03 7.73
N ALA A 34 50.60 -1.68 8.08
CA ALA A 34 51.56 -2.29 7.16
C ALA A 34 50.93 -3.40 6.30
N GLY A 35 51.18 -3.30 5.04
CA GLY A 35 51.23 -4.26 3.94
C GLY A 35 50.64 -5.66 4.10
N ALA A 36 49.40 -5.84 3.60
CA ALA A 36 49.05 -7.12 2.99
C ALA A 36 49.09 -6.96 1.47
N PRO A 37 49.62 -7.93 0.73
CA PRO A 37 49.66 -7.86 -0.73
C PRO A 37 48.24 -7.91 -1.31
N PRO A 38 47.95 -7.19 -2.41
CA PRO A 38 46.65 -7.24 -3.04
C PRO A 38 46.38 -8.65 -3.58
N MET A 39 45.31 -9.27 -3.16
CA MET A 39 44.82 -10.50 -3.76
C MET A 39 44.44 -10.24 -5.22
N PRO A 40 44.85 -11.08 -6.17
CA PRO A 40 44.43 -10.93 -7.55
C PRO A 40 42.89 -11.10 -7.62
N ALA A 41 42.25 -10.12 -8.26
CA ALA A 41 40.80 -10.23 -8.52
C ALA A 41 40.57 -11.46 -9.41
N PRO A 42 39.59 -12.31 -9.11
CA PRO A 42 39.24 -13.42 -9.98
C PRO A 42 38.80 -12.87 -11.32
N ALA A 43 39.41 -13.35 -12.39
CA ALA A 43 39.04 -13.01 -13.76
C ALA A 43 37.60 -13.46 -13.98
N ALA A 44 36.68 -12.51 -14.10
CA ALA A 44 35.29 -12.80 -14.40
C ALA A 44 35.18 -13.41 -15.79
N SER A 45 34.68 -14.62 -15.92
CA SER A 45 34.42 -15.26 -17.21
C SER A 45 33.33 -14.45 -17.97
N PRO A 46 33.35 -14.44 -19.32
CA PRO A 46 32.32 -13.73 -20.11
C PRO A 46 30.85 -14.13 -19.77
N LEU A 47 30.67 -15.36 -19.32
CA LEU A 47 29.38 -15.89 -18.88
C LEU A 47 28.87 -15.23 -17.60
N THR A 48 29.74 -14.84 -16.66
CA THR A 48 29.35 -14.17 -15.44
C THR A 48 28.96 -12.71 -15.69
N VAL A 49 29.59 -12.05 -16.65
CA VAL A 49 29.24 -10.68 -17.03
C VAL A 49 27.88 -10.64 -17.73
N ALA A 50 27.61 -11.57 -18.64
CA ALA A 50 26.34 -11.68 -19.33
C ALA A 50 25.17 -12.02 -18.36
N ALA A 51 25.40 -12.93 -17.40
CA ALA A 51 24.44 -13.27 -16.39
C ALA A 51 24.17 -12.09 -15.44
N ALA A 52 25.20 -11.32 -15.07
CA ALA A 52 25.04 -10.11 -14.27
C ALA A 52 24.29 -9.01 -15.02
N GLN A 53 24.56 -8.85 -16.33
CA GLN A 53 23.83 -7.90 -17.18
C GLN A 53 22.37 -8.33 -17.40
N ALA A 54 22.08 -9.62 -17.58
CA ALA A 54 20.72 -10.13 -17.65
C ALA A 54 19.97 -9.93 -16.33
N ALA A 55 20.62 -10.16 -15.19
CA ALA A 55 20.04 -9.92 -13.87
C ALA A 55 19.81 -8.43 -13.57
N VAL A 56 20.66 -7.54 -14.08
CA VAL A 56 20.46 -6.08 -13.99
C VAL A 56 19.32 -5.65 -14.91
N SER A 57 19.24 -6.21 -16.11
CA SER A 57 18.17 -5.96 -17.07
C SER A 57 16.78 -6.37 -16.51
N SER A 58 16.70 -7.53 -15.84
CA SER A 58 15.44 -7.97 -15.22
C SER A 58 15.04 -7.11 -14.01
N ARG A 59 16.00 -6.50 -13.29
CA ARG A 59 15.73 -5.56 -12.19
C ARG A 59 15.29 -4.17 -12.64
N LEU A 60 15.57 -3.79 -13.89
CA LEU A 60 15.10 -2.53 -14.48
C LEU A 60 13.61 -2.55 -14.85
N PHE A 61 12.97 -3.71 -14.83
CA PHE A 61 11.51 -3.86 -14.87
C PHE A 61 10.87 -3.81 -13.49
N SER A 62 11.53 -3.18 -12.52
CA SER A 62 10.91 -2.83 -11.25
C SER A 62 9.62 -2.07 -11.53
N THR A 63 8.54 -2.56 -10.95
CA THR A 63 7.18 -2.02 -10.97
C THR A 63 7.07 -0.58 -10.44
N ALA A 64 8.16 0.01 -9.98
CA ALA A 64 8.26 1.39 -9.51
C ALA A 64 8.16 2.45 -10.62
N LEU A 65 8.19 2.06 -11.89
CA LEU A 65 8.00 3.01 -12.98
C LEU A 65 6.52 3.28 -13.18
N ASN A 66 6.08 4.47 -12.78
CA ASN A 66 4.73 4.97 -13.01
C ASN A 66 4.46 5.31 -14.49
N ILE A 67 5.13 4.62 -15.40
CA ILE A 67 5.01 4.79 -16.84
C ILE A 67 3.94 3.84 -17.35
N HIS A 68 2.94 4.39 -18.03
CA HIS A 68 2.01 3.58 -18.80
C HIS A 68 2.66 3.12 -20.11
N ARG A 69 2.44 1.87 -20.46
CA ARG A 69 2.74 1.31 -21.77
C ARG A 69 1.49 0.63 -22.29
N ASP A 70 1.11 0.96 -23.51
CA ASP A 70 -0.07 0.37 -24.14
C ASP A 70 0.10 -1.14 -24.24
N SER A 71 -0.95 -1.84 -23.87
CA SER A 71 -1.11 -3.28 -24.01
C SER A 71 -2.45 -3.58 -24.71
N PRO A 72 -2.66 -4.80 -25.22
CA PRO A 72 -3.95 -5.16 -25.82
C PRO A 72 -5.14 -4.90 -24.90
N ASP A 73 -4.96 -5.10 -23.60
CA ASP A 73 -6.01 -4.97 -22.58
C ASP A 73 -6.10 -3.57 -21.97
N ASN A 74 -5.10 -2.72 -22.18
CA ASN A 74 -5.02 -1.40 -21.56
C ASN A 74 -4.38 -0.37 -22.48
N ASN A 75 -5.22 0.29 -23.26
CA ASN A 75 -4.88 1.38 -24.18
C ASN A 75 -6.01 2.41 -24.21
N LEU A 76 -5.84 3.49 -24.97
CA LEU A 76 -6.84 4.57 -25.10
C LEU A 76 -8.13 4.12 -25.81
N GLU A 77 -8.06 3.07 -26.61
CA GLU A 77 -9.19 2.53 -27.39
C GLU A 77 -9.98 1.48 -26.62
N THR A 78 -9.46 1.01 -25.48
CA THR A 78 -10.15 0.03 -24.62
C THR A 78 -11.50 0.60 -24.18
N PRO A 79 -12.63 -0.05 -24.51
CA PRO A 79 -13.93 0.48 -24.17
C PRO A 79 -14.16 0.43 -22.65
N PHE A 80 -14.59 1.56 -22.08
CA PHE A 80 -15.04 1.62 -20.70
C PHE A 80 -16.27 2.53 -20.61
N GLU A 81 -17.33 2.02 -19.98
CA GLU A 81 -18.53 2.79 -19.65
C GLU A 81 -18.96 2.51 -18.21
N PHE A 82 -19.44 3.53 -17.53
CA PHE A 82 -20.00 3.36 -16.20
C PHE A 82 -21.26 2.49 -16.26
N SER A 83 -21.36 1.50 -15.42
CA SER A 83 -22.64 0.82 -15.21
C SER A 83 -23.67 1.80 -14.61
N PRO A 84 -24.96 1.59 -14.81
CA PRO A 84 -26.00 2.44 -14.21
C PRO A 84 -25.86 2.55 -12.69
N LEU A 85 -25.47 1.45 -12.05
CA LEU A 85 -25.23 1.40 -10.62
C LEU A 85 -24.03 2.25 -10.19
N THR A 86 -22.90 2.08 -10.89
CA THR A 86 -21.66 2.84 -10.61
C THR A 86 -21.90 4.33 -10.85
N LEU A 87 -22.60 4.70 -11.90
CA LEU A 87 -22.93 6.09 -12.19
C LEU A 87 -23.85 6.70 -11.11
N LYS A 88 -24.82 5.94 -10.62
CA LYS A 88 -25.68 6.35 -9.50
C LYS A 88 -24.86 6.62 -8.24
N LYS A 89 -24.00 5.66 -7.85
CA LYS A 89 -23.11 5.81 -6.69
C LYS A 89 -22.12 6.97 -6.87
N ALA A 90 -21.57 7.14 -8.07
CA ALA A 90 -20.67 8.26 -8.37
C ALA A 90 -21.35 9.62 -8.19
N ASN A 91 -22.58 9.76 -8.66
CA ASN A 91 -23.35 11.00 -8.49
C ASN A 91 -23.72 11.25 -7.01
N GLU A 92 -24.04 10.20 -6.26
CA GLU A 92 -24.26 10.28 -4.81
C GLU A 92 -22.99 10.77 -4.10
N ILE A 93 -21.83 10.17 -4.39
CA ILE A 93 -20.54 10.60 -3.84
C ILE A 93 -20.24 12.06 -4.17
N ILE A 94 -20.44 12.48 -5.43
CA ILE A 94 -20.23 13.86 -5.85
C ILE A 94 -21.14 14.81 -5.05
N SER A 95 -22.36 14.42 -4.73
CA SER A 95 -23.30 15.25 -3.98
C SER A 95 -22.87 15.54 -2.52
N HIS A 96 -21.94 14.75 -1.98
CA HIS A 96 -21.37 14.99 -0.65
C HIS A 96 -20.38 16.15 -0.62
N TYR A 97 -19.91 16.63 -1.77
CA TYR A 97 -18.96 17.73 -1.90
C TYR A 97 -19.65 19.00 -2.41
N PRO A 98 -19.17 20.18 -2.02
CA PRO A 98 -19.65 21.44 -2.58
C PRO A 98 -19.50 21.48 -4.11
N ALA A 99 -20.39 22.17 -4.80
CA ALA A 99 -20.45 22.18 -6.26
C ALA A 99 -19.14 22.60 -6.94
N ASN A 100 -18.37 23.52 -6.32
CA ASN A 100 -17.08 23.99 -6.78
C ASN A 100 -15.90 23.04 -6.41
N TYR A 101 -16.14 22.01 -5.59
CA TYR A 101 -15.14 21.02 -5.14
C TYR A 101 -15.47 19.58 -5.55
N ARG A 102 -16.30 19.38 -6.58
CA ARG A 102 -16.64 18.04 -7.07
C ARG A 102 -15.43 17.18 -7.45
N GLN A 103 -14.30 17.82 -7.78
CA GLN A 103 -13.03 17.14 -8.05
C GLN A 103 -12.49 16.35 -6.83
N SER A 104 -12.90 16.74 -5.61
CA SER A 104 -12.52 16.01 -4.39
C SER A 104 -13.07 14.59 -4.34
N ALA A 105 -14.06 14.26 -5.16
CA ALA A 105 -14.63 12.93 -5.28
C ALA A 105 -13.75 11.96 -6.11
N VAL A 106 -12.58 12.37 -6.62
CA VAL A 106 -11.75 11.54 -7.51
C VAL A 106 -11.35 10.21 -6.88
N ILE A 107 -10.91 10.20 -5.63
CA ILE A 107 -10.45 8.97 -4.93
C ILE A 107 -11.60 7.97 -4.76
N PRO A 108 -12.74 8.31 -4.15
CA PRO A 108 -13.83 7.35 -3.99
C PRO A 108 -14.46 6.93 -5.32
N ILE A 109 -14.44 7.77 -6.37
CA ILE A 109 -14.94 7.37 -7.69
C ILE A 109 -13.97 6.38 -8.35
N LEU A 110 -12.66 6.61 -8.28
CA LEU A 110 -11.67 5.65 -8.78
C LEU A 110 -11.81 4.29 -8.08
N GLU A 111 -12.12 4.27 -6.79
CA GLU A 111 -12.32 3.04 -6.03
C GLU A 111 -13.53 2.24 -6.56
N ILE A 112 -14.69 2.86 -6.74
CA ILE A 112 -15.87 2.15 -7.28
C ILE A 112 -15.68 1.75 -8.75
N VAL A 113 -14.94 2.51 -9.52
CA VAL A 113 -14.56 2.17 -10.91
C VAL A 113 -13.62 0.97 -10.93
N GLN A 114 -12.65 0.91 -10.03
CA GLN A 114 -11.78 -0.25 -9.87
C GLN A 114 -12.58 -1.51 -9.53
N GLN A 115 -13.56 -1.39 -8.64
CA GLN A 115 -14.47 -2.49 -8.28
C GLN A 115 -15.30 -2.95 -9.48
N GLN A 116 -15.83 -2.03 -10.29
CA GLN A 116 -16.57 -2.36 -11.52
C GLN A 116 -15.69 -3.09 -12.53
N ASN A 117 -14.44 -2.69 -12.66
CA ASN A 117 -13.50 -3.19 -13.67
C ASN A 117 -12.69 -4.42 -13.18
N GLY A 118 -13.22 -5.19 -12.26
CA GLY A 118 -12.58 -6.42 -11.79
C GLY A 118 -11.29 -6.20 -11.01
N GLY A 119 -11.20 -5.09 -10.28
CA GLY A 119 -10.12 -4.83 -9.32
C GLY A 119 -8.96 -4.00 -9.85
N TRP A 120 -9.04 -3.44 -11.06
CA TRP A 120 -7.98 -2.60 -11.62
C TRP A 120 -8.49 -1.45 -12.47
N LEU A 121 -7.64 -0.47 -12.76
CA LEU A 121 -7.96 0.75 -13.50
C LEU A 121 -7.27 0.75 -14.86
N THR A 122 -8.06 0.79 -15.95
CA THR A 122 -7.57 1.05 -17.30
C THR A 122 -7.39 2.55 -17.53
N VAL A 123 -6.57 2.93 -18.52
CA VAL A 123 -6.43 4.33 -18.93
C VAL A 123 -7.78 4.92 -19.36
N ALA A 124 -8.57 4.14 -20.13
CA ALA A 124 -9.90 4.56 -20.56
C ALA A 124 -10.83 4.82 -19.36
N ALA A 125 -10.80 3.97 -18.33
CA ALA A 125 -11.58 4.16 -17.10
C ALA A 125 -11.19 5.45 -16.37
N MET A 126 -9.89 5.71 -16.22
CA MET A 126 -9.38 6.95 -15.61
C MET A 126 -9.80 8.19 -16.39
N ASN A 127 -9.77 8.14 -17.73
CA ASN A 127 -10.23 9.23 -18.60
C ASN A 127 -11.74 9.51 -18.45
N LYS A 128 -12.55 8.46 -18.30
CA LYS A 128 -13.99 8.62 -18.04
C LYS A 128 -14.25 9.28 -16.68
N VAL A 129 -13.48 8.93 -15.65
CA VAL A 129 -13.55 9.60 -14.33
C VAL A 129 -13.17 11.07 -14.45
N ALA A 130 -12.10 11.38 -15.18
CA ALA A 130 -11.69 12.78 -15.42
C ALA A 130 -12.80 13.59 -16.11
N ASN A 131 -13.42 13.04 -17.15
CA ASN A 131 -14.52 13.68 -17.86
C ASN A 131 -15.74 13.89 -16.94
N LEU A 132 -16.10 12.87 -16.13
CA LEU A 132 -17.21 12.97 -15.18
C LEU A 132 -17.02 14.11 -14.17
N LEU A 133 -15.77 14.28 -13.69
CA LEU A 133 -15.43 15.31 -12.68
C LEU A 133 -15.04 16.66 -13.27
N GLY A 134 -14.84 16.75 -14.58
CA GLY A 134 -14.38 17.97 -15.27
C GLY A 134 -12.93 18.32 -14.90
N MET A 135 -12.05 17.30 -14.80
CA MET A 135 -10.64 17.45 -14.48
C MET A 135 -9.75 17.11 -15.68
N PRO A 136 -8.54 17.68 -15.78
CA PRO A 136 -7.53 17.20 -16.72
C PRO A 136 -7.16 15.72 -16.43
N TYR A 137 -6.97 14.91 -17.46
CA TYR A 137 -6.64 13.49 -17.34
C TYR A 137 -5.41 13.24 -16.48
N ILE A 138 -4.38 14.08 -16.62
CA ILE A 138 -3.14 13.97 -15.88
C ILE A 138 -3.37 14.01 -14.36
N ARG A 139 -4.34 14.80 -13.88
CA ARG A 139 -4.66 14.89 -12.46
C ARG A 139 -5.24 13.60 -11.91
N VAL A 140 -6.00 12.87 -12.70
CA VAL A 140 -6.49 11.55 -12.32
C VAL A 140 -5.36 10.52 -12.34
N TYR A 141 -4.46 10.59 -13.33
CA TYR A 141 -3.28 9.71 -13.39
C TYR A 141 -2.35 9.91 -12.19
N GLU A 142 -2.11 11.17 -11.77
CA GLU A 142 -1.33 11.48 -10.58
C GLU A 142 -1.92 10.79 -9.34
N VAL A 143 -3.22 10.84 -9.14
CA VAL A 143 -3.90 10.17 -8.02
C VAL A 143 -3.78 8.65 -8.13
N ALA A 144 -4.08 8.09 -9.29
CA ALA A 144 -4.05 6.64 -9.50
C ALA A 144 -2.63 6.04 -9.38
N THR A 145 -1.59 6.83 -9.65
CA THR A 145 -0.20 6.39 -9.52
C THR A 145 0.37 6.62 -8.13
N PHE A 146 -0.13 7.60 -7.40
CA PHE A 146 0.34 7.93 -6.06
C PHE A 146 -0.19 6.96 -5.00
N TYR A 147 -1.47 6.64 -5.03
CA TYR A 147 -2.10 5.77 -4.03
C TYR A 147 -1.90 4.29 -4.40
N THR A 148 -1.26 3.55 -3.52
CA THR A 148 -0.86 2.15 -3.74
C THR A 148 -2.03 1.17 -3.85
N MET A 149 -3.22 1.51 -3.37
CA MET A 149 -4.42 0.68 -3.48
C MET A 149 -5.06 0.71 -4.87
N PHE A 150 -4.66 1.62 -5.74
CA PHE A 150 -5.12 1.63 -7.13
C PHE A 150 -4.25 0.71 -8.00
N ASN A 151 -4.83 -0.39 -8.42
CA ASN A 151 -4.18 -1.36 -9.29
C ASN A 151 -4.25 -0.89 -10.74
N ARG A 152 -3.10 -0.78 -11.41
CA ARG A 152 -3.01 -0.40 -12.83
C ARG A 152 -2.73 -1.58 -13.75
N GLN A 153 -2.73 -2.77 -13.19
CA GLN A 153 -2.58 -4.05 -13.88
C GLN A 153 -3.70 -4.98 -13.42
N PRO A 154 -4.12 -5.94 -14.25
CA PRO A 154 -5.12 -6.91 -13.87
C PRO A 154 -4.75 -7.64 -12.58
N VAL A 155 -5.72 -7.82 -11.71
CA VAL A 155 -5.59 -8.59 -10.46
C VAL A 155 -6.61 -9.73 -10.45
N GLY A 156 -6.41 -10.72 -9.56
CA GLY A 156 -7.35 -11.80 -9.38
C GLY A 156 -8.68 -11.36 -8.76
N LYS A 157 -9.69 -12.22 -8.85
CA LYS A 157 -10.95 -12.01 -8.13
C LYS A 157 -10.72 -11.79 -6.63
N TYR A 158 -9.76 -12.52 -6.07
CA TYR A 158 -9.24 -12.33 -4.73
C TYR A 158 -7.82 -11.79 -4.82
N HIS A 159 -7.65 -10.53 -4.51
CA HIS A 159 -6.32 -9.93 -4.43
C HIS A 159 -5.80 -10.01 -3.00
N LEU A 160 -4.74 -10.80 -2.81
CA LEU A 160 -4.13 -11.08 -1.51
C LEU A 160 -3.00 -10.07 -1.29
N LEU A 161 -3.16 -9.19 -0.31
CA LEU A 161 -2.21 -8.13 0.00
C LEU A 161 -1.49 -8.46 1.32
N VAL A 162 -0.19 -8.71 1.25
CA VAL A 162 0.65 -9.01 2.42
C VAL A 162 1.22 -7.72 2.98
N CYS A 163 1.06 -7.49 4.27
CA CYS A 163 1.68 -6.35 4.94
C CYS A 163 3.19 -6.56 5.07
N GLY A 164 4.00 -5.74 4.37
CA GLY A 164 5.46 -5.83 4.34
C GLY A 164 6.18 -4.90 5.33
N THR A 165 5.46 -4.12 6.16
CA THR A 165 6.05 -3.14 7.07
C THR A 165 6.70 -3.79 8.30
N THR A 166 7.55 -3.04 8.98
CA THR A 166 8.47 -3.54 10.03
C THR A 166 7.83 -4.45 11.07
N PRO A 167 6.70 -4.15 11.72
CA PRO A 167 6.13 -5.05 12.73
C PRO A 167 5.71 -6.40 12.15
N CYS A 168 5.06 -6.41 10.99
CA CYS A 168 4.66 -7.65 10.31
C CYS A 168 5.89 -8.42 9.81
N MET A 169 6.89 -7.74 9.27
CA MET A 169 8.15 -8.34 8.83
C MET A 169 8.87 -9.04 9.98
N LEU A 170 8.98 -8.38 11.14
CA LEU A 170 9.59 -8.97 12.36
C LEU A 170 8.81 -10.18 12.89
N ARG A 171 7.51 -10.24 12.60
CA ARG A 171 6.62 -11.34 13.01
C ARG A 171 6.47 -12.42 11.94
N GLY A 172 7.25 -12.38 10.85
CA GLY A 172 7.29 -13.43 9.84
C GLY A 172 6.42 -13.19 8.60
N ALA A 173 6.09 -11.93 8.25
CA ALA A 173 5.30 -11.64 7.05
C ALA A 173 5.98 -12.14 5.76
N ARG A 174 7.30 -12.22 5.72
CA ARG A 174 8.03 -12.78 4.58
C ARG A 174 7.81 -14.28 4.41
N ASP A 175 7.66 -15.02 5.53
CA ASP A 175 7.34 -16.45 5.50
C ASP A 175 5.90 -16.67 5.02
N ILE A 176 4.97 -15.79 5.42
CA ILE A 176 3.59 -15.77 4.92
C ILE A 176 3.56 -15.55 3.41
N GLU A 177 4.29 -14.54 2.92
CA GLU A 177 4.39 -14.25 1.48
C GLU A 177 4.98 -15.44 0.71
N ALA A 178 6.10 -15.98 1.19
CA ALA A 178 6.74 -17.13 0.56
C ALA A 178 5.82 -18.37 0.52
N ALA A 179 5.04 -18.62 1.57
CA ALA A 179 4.05 -19.68 1.60
C ALA A 179 2.95 -19.47 0.56
N LEU A 180 2.43 -18.24 0.43
CA LEU A 180 1.42 -17.89 -0.58
C LEU A 180 1.94 -18.08 -2.00
N LEU A 181 3.09 -17.48 -2.34
CA LEU A 181 3.68 -17.57 -3.67
C LEU A 181 4.00 -19.03 -4.06
N LYS A 182 4.56 -19.81 -3.13
CA LYS A 182 4.84 -21.23 -3.34
C LYS A 182 3.56 -22.05 -3.54
N HIS A 183 2.53 -21.78 -2.73
CA HIS A 183 1.26 -22.53 -2.79
C HIS A 183 0.49 -22.26 -4.08
N LEU A 184 0.44 -21.00 -4.50
CA LEU A 184 -0.25 -20.56 -5.71
C LEU A 184 0.56 -20.80 -7.00
N GLY A 185 1.88 -20.98 -6.88
CA GLY A 185 2.79 -21.18 -8.02
C GLY A 185 2.91 -19.95 -8.91
N VAL A 186 2.89 -18.76 -8.32
CA VAL A 186 2.97 -17.46 -8.99
C VAL A 186 4.05 -16.58 -8.38
N GLU A 187 4.51 -15.59 -9.12
CA GLU A 187 5.35 -14.52 -8.60
C GLU A 187 4.51 -13.37 -8.02
N ARG A 188 5.17 -12.43 -7.33
CA ARG A 188 4.52 -11.23 -6.80
C ARG A 188 3.90 -10.40 -7.93
N ASN A 189 2.65 -9.98 -7.74
CA ASN A 189 1.82 -9.25 -8.71
C ASN A 189 1.48 -10.05 -9.97
N GLU A 190 1.70 -11.35 -9.98
CA GLU A 190 1.26 -12.23 -11.05
C GLU A 190 -0.12 -12.79 -10.75
N LEU A 191 -0.91 -12.97 -11.81
CA LEU A 191 -2.23 -13.57 -11.76
C LEU A 191 -2.13 -15.07 -11.89
N THR A 192 -2.85 -15.83 -11.06
CA THR A 192 -2.97 -17.28 -11.22
C THR A 192 -3.65 -17.62 -12.56
N LYS A 193 -3.31 -18.78 -13.14
CA LYS A 193 -3.84 -19.23 -14.45
C LYS A 193 -5.36 -19.34 -14.48
N ASP A 194 -5.98 -19.58 -13.34
CA ASP A 194 -7.44 -19.64 -13.17
C ASP A 194 -8.10 -18.26 -12.99
N GLY A 195 -7.29 -17.18 -12.92
CA GLY A 195 -7.77 -15.82 -12.72
C GLY A 195 -8.35 -15.55 -11.32
N LEU A 196 -8.22 -16.49 -10.37
CA LEU A 196 -8.82 -16.34 -9.05
C LEU A 196 -7.97 -15.49 -8.11
N PHE A 197 -6.66 -15.70 -8.09
CA PHE A 197 -5.80 -15.08 -7.11
C PHE A 197 -4.69 -14.24 -7.74
N SER A 198 -4.30 -13.20 -7.03
CA SER A 198 -3.05 -12.47 -7.23
C SER A 198 -2.48 -12.09 -5.87
N VAL A 199 -1.16 -12.09 -5.73
CA VAL A 199 -0.46 -11.76 -4.48
C VAL A 199 0.30 -10.47 -4.65
N GLY A 200 0.01 -9.48 -3.80
CA GLY A 200 0.71 -8.21 -3.77
C GLY A 200 1.28 -7.89 -2.39
N GLU A 201 2.15 -6.90 -2.32
CA GLU A 201 2.62 -6.32 -1.07
C GLU A 201 1.88 -5.00 -0.81
N MET A 202 1.54 -4.75 0.44
CA MET A 202 0.93 -3.51 0.89
C MET A 202 1.76 -2.91 2.02
N GLU A 203 1.67 -1.59 2.13
CA GLU A 203 2.17 -0.85 3.29
C GLU A 203 1.34 -1.18 4.55
N CYS A 204 1.71 -0.58 5.69
CA CYS A 204 1.06 -0.86 6.97
C CYS A 204 -0.45 -0.60 6.92
N MET A 205 -1.22 -1.65 7.22
CA MET A 205 -2.69 -1.61 7.26
C MET A 205 -3.25 -1.38 8.68
N GLY A 206 -2.39 -1.04 9.64
CA GLY A 206 -2.80 -0.63 11.00
C GLY A 206 -3.02 -1.76 12.00
N CYS A 207 -2.85 -3.03 11.62
CA CYS A 207 -3.08 -4.20 12.48
C CYS A 207 -1.81 -4.72 13.15
N CYS A 208 -0.86 -3.84 13.49
CA CYS A 208 0.45 -4.21 14.02
C CYS A 208 0.41 -5.03 15.31
N VAL A 209 -0.63 -4.85 16.13
CA VAL A 209 -0.85 -5.62 17.37
C VAL A 209 -1.03 -7.11 17.07
N ASN A 210 -1.67 -7.44 15.97
CA ASN A 210 -2.01 -8.81 15.56
C ASN A 210 -1.18 -9.24 14.32
N ALA A 211 0.06 -8.74 14.22
CA ALA A 211 0.98 -9.11 13.15
C ALA A 211 1.40 -10.60 13.28
N PRO A 212 1.67 -11.29 12.16
CA PRO A 212 1.57 -10.84 10.78
C PRO A 212 0.15 -10.91 10.23
N MET A 213 -0.14 -10.14 9.16
CA MET A 213 -1.48 -10.07 8.59
C MET A 213 -1.46 -9.96 7.07
N ILE A 214 -2.55 -10.39 6.46
CA ILE A 214 -2.89 -10.13 5.07
C ILE A 214 -4.26 -9.49 4.95
N THR A 215 -4.50 -8.84 3.83
CA THR A 215 -5.84 -8.41 3.43
C THR A 215 -6.26 -9.15 2.18
N VAL A 216 -7.53 -9.48 2.10
CA VAL A 216 -8.17 -10.04 0.91
C VAL A 216 -9.17 -9.03 0.37
N ALA A 217 -8.87 -8.48 -0.81
CA ALA A 217 -9.80 -7.68 -1.58
C ALA A 217 -10.58 -8.61 -2.51
N ASP A 218 -11.87 -8.73 -2.29
CA ASP A 218 -12.78 -9.60 -3.08
C ASP A 218 -13.53 -8.76 -4.11
N TYR A 219 -13.17 -8.93 -5.37
CA TYR A 219 -13.79 -8.27 -6.51
C TYR A 219 -14.81 -9.15 -7.24
N SER A 220 -15.14 -10.34 -6.72
CA SER A 220 -15.99 -11.33 -7.41
C SER A 220 -17.39 -10.79 -7.72
N ASN A 221 -17.92 -9.94 -6.86
CA ASN A 221 -19.29 -9.44 -6.96
C ASN A 221 -19.39 -7.95 -7.36
N GLY A 222 -18.30 -7.39 -7.87
CA GLY A 222 -18.24 -6.00 -8.33
C GLY A 222 -18.58 -4.98 -7.24
N VAL A 223 -19.19 -3.86 -7.65
CA VAL A 223 -19.42 -2.68 -6.78
C VAL A 223 -20.38 -2.93 -5.61
N GLU A 224 -21.29 -3.89 -5.70
CA GLU A 224 -22.25 -4.17 -4.62
C GLU A 224 -21.72 -5.17 -3.60
N GLY A 225 -20.87 -6.09 -4.04
CA GLY A 225 -20.38 -7.17 -3.22
C GLY A 225 -18.89 -7.09 -2.87
N PHE A 226 -18.23 -6.00 -3.20
CA PHE A 226 -16.83 -5.79 -2.83
C PHE A 226 -16.64 -5.87 -1.32
N THR A 227 -15.64 -6.64 -0.91
CA THR A 227 -15.23 -6.70 0.50
C THR A 227 -13.71 -6.58 0.60
N TYR A 228 -13.27 -5.99 1.71
CA TYR A 228 -11.86 -5.80 2.03
C TYR A 228 -11.63 -6.31 3.46
N ASN A 229 -11.28 -7.60 3.56
CA ASN A 229 -11.24 -8.30 4.84
C ASN A 229 -9.80 -8.49 5.31
N TYR A 230 -9.57 -8.24 6.60
CA TYR A 230 -8.30 -8.44 7.29
C TYR A 230 -8.25 -9.82 7.92
N TYR A 231 -7.14 -10.51 7.76
CA TYR A 231 -6.81 -11.76 8.41
C TYR A 231 -5.50 -11.57 9.17
N GLU A 232 -5.55 -11.76 10.45
CA GLU A 232 -4.54 -11.31 11.41
C GLU A 232 -3.99 -12.50 12.20
N ASP A 233 -2.84 -12.34 12.90
CA ASP A 233 -2.20 -13.41 13.67
C ASP A 233 -1.93 -14.67 12.82
N LEU A 234 -1.41 -14.48 11.62
CA LEU A 234 -1.27 -15.54 10.64
C LEU A 234 -0.02 -16.40 10.87
N THR A 235 -0.14 -17.67 10.49
CA THR A 235 0.96 -18.59 10.27
C THR A 235 0.98 -19.03 8.80
N PRO A 236 2.10 -19.58 8.28
CA PRO A 236 2.14 -20.11 6.92
C PRO A 236 1.05 -21.14 6.63
N GLU A 237 0.67 -21.95 7.62
CA GLU A 237 -0.39 -22.96 7.50
C GLU A 237 -1.78 -22.30 7.43
N SER A 238 -2.04 -21.33 8.32
CA SER A 238 -3.34 -20.65 8.37
C SER A 238 -3.63 -19.85 7.11
N VAL A 239 -2.61 -19.20 6.52
CA VAL A 239 -2.80 -18.44 5.28
C VAL A 239 -3.13 -19.34 4.10
N VAL A 240 -2.51 -20.52 4.00
CA VAL A 240 -2.85 -21.52 2.98
C VAL A 240 -4.28 -22.04 3.16
N ALA A 241 -4.68 -22.30 4.41
CA ALA A 241 -6.05 -22.74 4.71
C ALA A 241 -7.10 -21.68 4.30
N ILE A 242 -6.81 -20.38 4.51
CA ILE A 242 -7.67 -19.28 4.06
C ILE A 242 -7.80 -19.27 2.53
N VAL A 243 -6.69 -19.41 1.81
CA VAL A 243 -6.70 -19.45 0.33
C VAL A 243 -7.52 -20.62 -0.19
N GLU A 244 -7.37 -21.82 0.39
CA GLU A 244 -8.13 -22.98 -0.01
C GLU A 244 -9.63 -22.85 0.32
N ALA A 245 -9.99 -22.21 1.42
CA ALA A 245 -11.38 -21.90 1.74
C ALA A 245 -11.98 -20.92 0.70
N LEU A 246 -11.25 -19.87 0.33
CA LEU A 246 -11.67 -18.94 -0.73
C LEU A 246 -11.80 -19.62 -2.09
N ARG A 247 -10.89 -20.56 -2.42
CA ARG A 247 -10.96 -21.37 -3.66
C ARG A 247 -12.22 -22.21 -3.72
N ARG A 248 -12.69 -22.73 -2.58
CA ARG A 248 -13.97 -23.46 -2.48
C ARG A 248 -15.21 -22.54 -2.47
N GLY A 249 -15.00 -21.20 -2.50
CA GLY A 249 -16.08 -20.21 -2.40
C GLY A 249 -16.61 -20.01 -0.97
N GLU A 250 -15.89 -20.51 0.02
CA GLU A 250 -16.21 -20.27 1.43
C GLU A 250 -15.76 -18.86 1.85
N LYS A 251 -16.38 -18.30 2.89
CA LYS A 251 -15.98 -17.02 3.49
C LYS A 251 -15.30 -17.27 4.83
N PRO A 252 -13.97 -17.33 4.88
CA PRO A 252 -13.24 -17.49 6.13
C PRO A 252 -13.57 -16.38 7.11
N LYS A 253 -13.52 -16.67 8.41
CA LYS A 253 -13.75 -15.66 9.44
C LYS A 253 -12.65 -14.61 9.38
N ALA A 254 -13.03 -13.35 9.12
CA ALA A 254 -12.10 -12.21 9.15
C ALA A 254 -11.65 -11.89 10.59
N GLY A 255 -10.51 -11.22 10.69
CA GLY A 255 -9.89 -10.82 11.96
C GLY A 255 -8.85 -11.83 12.47
N PRO A 256 -8.59 -11.84 13.78
CA PRO A 256 -7.59 -12.71 14.40
C PRO A 256 -7.86 -14.20 14.15
N GLN A 257 -6.83 -14.93 13.76
CA GLN A 257 -6.91 -16.37 13.51
C GLN A 257 -6.55 -17.19 14.75
N ILE A 258 -6.11 -16.53 15.83
CA ILE A 258 -5.91 -17.19 17.15
C ILE A 258 -7.29 -17.36 17.81
N PRO A 259 -7.64 -18.57 18.28
CA PRO A 259 -9.01 -18.88 18.72
C PRO A 259 -9.56 -17.99 19.84
N ASN A 260 -8.73 -17.59 20.79
CA ASN A 260 -9.15 -16.87 22.00
C ASN A 260 -8.95 -15.35 21.91
N ARG A 261 -8.45 -14.84 20.79
CA ARG A 261 -8.25 -13.41 20.62
C ARG A 261 -9.51 -12.72 20.10
N ILE A 262 -9.93 -11.67 20.78
CA ILE A 262 -11.08 -10.83 20.37
C ILE A 262 -10.51 -9.49 19.87
N ARG A 263 -10.54 -9.26 18.58
CA ARG A 263 -9.99 -8.05 17.92
C ARG A 263 -8.54 -7.80 18.33
N CYS A 264 -8.22 -6.62 18.86
CA CYS A 264 -6.88 -6.25 19.33
C CYS A 264 -6.65 -6.54 20.82
N ALA A 265 -7.56 -7.25 21.49
CA ALA A 265 -7.42 -7.59 22.89
C ALA A 265 -6.28 -8.61 23.09
N PRO A 266 -5.62 -8.65 24.27
CA PRO A 266 -4.69 -9.70 24.61
C PRO A 266 -5.31 -11.08 24.46
N GLU A 267 -4.51 -12.10 24.14
CA GLU A 267 -5.01 -13.49 23.96
C GLU A 267 -5.75 -14.02 25.19
N GLY A 268 -5.30 -13.64 26.38
CA GLY A 268 -5.96 -13.98 27.65
C GLY A 268 -7.21 -13.13 28.00
N GLY A 269 -7.64 -12.24 27.08
CA GLY A 269 -8.75 -11.31 27.30
C GLY A 269 -8.33 -10.00 27.98
N PRO A 270 -9.26 -9.05 28.12
CA PRO A 270 -8.99 -7.74 28.74
C PRO A 270 -8.54 -7.89 30.20
N THR A 271 -7.42 -7.28 30.56
CA THR A 271 -6.89 -7.26 31.93
C THR A 271 -7.17 -5.96 32.67
N THR A 272 -7.60 -4.92 31.92
CA THR A 272 -7.94 -3.59 32.44
C THR A 272 -9.25 -3.15 31.86
N LEU A 273 -9.88 -2.15 32.46
CA LEU A 273 -11.18 -1.59 32.03
C LEU A 273 -12.29 -2.66 31.92
N THR A 274 -12.25 -3.66 32.77
CA THR A 274 -13.24 -4.76 32.78
C THR A 274 -14.55 -4.41 33.43
N GLY A 275 -14.62 -3.28 34.13
CA GLY A 275 -15.83 -2.74 34.74
C GLY A 275 -16.52 -1.67 33.89
N LYS A 276 -17.68 -1.19 34.35
CA LYS A 276 -18.34 -0.03 33.75
C LYS A 276 -17.44 1.20 33.87
N ILE A 277 -17.14 1.81 32.72
CA ILE A 277 -16.38 3.06 32.65
C ILE A 277 -17.28 4.16 33.32
N LYS A 278 -16.79 4.74 34.39
CA LYS A 278 -17.40 5.93 34.96
C LYS A 278 -16.88 7.14 34.20
N PRO A 279 -17.70 8.00 33.62
CA PRO A 279 -17.24 9.23 33.05
C PRO A 279 -16.50 10.05 34.11
N PRO A 280 -15.41 10.76 33.75
CA PRO A 280 -14.76 11.67 34.66
C PRO A 280 -15.80 12.71 35.13
N PRO A 281 -15.71 13.22 36.39
CA PRO A 281 -16.55 14.29 36.82
C PRO A 281 -16.39 15.48 35.86
N CYS A 282 -17.53 16.02 35.40
CA CYS A 282 -17.50 17.22 34.57
C CYS A 282 -16.83 18.34 35.37
N ARG A 283 -15.89 19.01 34.73
CA ARG A 283 -15.31 20.21 35.31
C ARG A 283 -16.39 21.28 35.46
N ASP A 284 -16.54 21.79 36.67
CA ASP A 284 -17.41 22.94 36.91
C ASP A 284 -16.74 24.19 36.29
N LEU A 285 -17.34 24.67 35.20
CA LEU A 285 -16.81 25.85 34.50
C LEU A 285 -17.11 27.15 35.21
N ASP A 286 -18.10 27.14 36.12
CA ASP A 286 -18.49 28.30 36.92
C ASP A 286 -17.60 28.45 38.18
N ALA A 287 -16.79 27.44 38.48
CA ALA A 287 -15.83 27.44 39.58
C ALA A 287 -14.41 27.88 39.17
N CYS A 288 -14.23 28.36 37.93
CA CYS A 288 -12.92 28.79 37.40
C CYS A 288 -12.76 30.31 37.38
#